data_b8e11a4ca522a1a83501c414ffdc76d5
#
_entry.id   b8e11a4ca522a1a83501c414ffdc76d5
#
_cell.length_a   1.000
_cell.length_b   1.000
_cell.length_c   1.000
_cell.angle_alpha   90.00
_cell.angle_beta   90.00
_cell.angle_gamma   90.00
#
_symmetry.space_group_name_H-M   'P 1'
#
loop_
_entity.id
_entity.type
_entity.pdbx_description
1 polymer ?
#
loop_
_entity_poly.entity_id
_entity_poly.type
_entity_poly.pdbx_seq_one_letter_code
_entity_poly.pdbx_strand_id
1 'polypeptide(L)'
;MSIIASILRTAYKLSGAKKTFALPEDALRKEIEKQNRHRGVFTPTDRKAYYETITVNGFPCLIVRENEKPSKRAILYFFGGGMVIGPDKGDLPVIRKLCRETGCDVWFPFYPLCMEHCITETYAMVYECYRKMIELYGGRNVSTCGFSSGGALALG
;
A
#
# COMPACT_ATOMS: atom_id res chain seq x y z
N MET A 1 -9.61 -27.10 7.19
CA MET A 1 -8.86 -25.88 6.78
C MET A 1 -8.86 -25.82 5.27
N SER A 2 -9.12 -24.63 4.67
CA SER A 2 -9.06 -24.44 3.22
C SER A 2 -7.65 -24.72 2.69
N ILE A 3 -7.52 -25.34 1.52
CA ILE A 3 -6.24 -25.56 0.82
C ILE A 3 -5.48 -24.23 0.66
N ILE A 4 -6.21 -23.16 0.35
CA ILE A 4 -5.66 -21.80 0.23
C ILE A 4 -5.03 -21.32 1.55
N ALA A 5 -5.70 -21.54 2.68
CA ALA A 5 -5.17 -21.19 4.00
C ALA A 5 -3.89 -21.97 4.34
N SER A 6 -3.82 -23.24 3.93
CA SER A 6 -2.62 -24.07 4.11
C SER A 6 -1.44 -23.58 3.26
N ILE A 7 -1.70 -23.22 2.00
CA ILE A 7 -0.69 -22.65 1.10
C ILE A 7 -0.17 -21.32 1.63
N LEU A 8 -1.05 -20.41 2.04
CA LEU A 8 -0.67 -19.11 2.60
C LEU A 8 0.14 -19.27 3.90
N ARG A 9 -0.25 -20.19 4.77
CA ARG A 9 0.50 -20.50 5.99
C ARG A 9 1.90 -21.02 5.70
N THR A 10 2.04 -21.88 4.69
CA THR A 10 3.32 -22.44 4.26
C THR A 10 4.20 -21.35 3.64
N ALA A 11 3.64 -20.53 2.75
CA ALA A 11 4.35 -19.41 2.14
C ALA A 11 4.83 -18.41 3.20
N TYR A 12 3.99 -18.07 4.19
CA TYR A 12 4.38 -17.22 5.33
C TYR A 12 5.50 -17.82 6.17
N LYS A 13 5.45 -19.14 6.46
CA LYS A 13 6.53 -19.83 7.18
C LYS A 13 7.85 -19.80 6.40
N LEU A 14 7.79 -19.97 5.07
CA LEU A 14 8.96 -19.99 4.19
C LEU A 14 9.53 -18.57 3.95
N SER A 15 8.70 -17.52 4.08
CA SER A 15 9.15 -16.13 3.89
C SER A 15 10.20 -15.65 4.91
N GLY A 16 10.39 -16.37 6.00
CA GLY A 16 11.30 -15.98 7.06
C GLY A 16 10.87 -14.77 7.90
N ALA A 17 9.71 -14.19 7.62
CA ALA A 17 9.21 -12.97 8.28
C ALA A 17 9.25 -13.09 9.82
N LYS A 18 8.80 -14.23 10.37
CA LYS A 18 8.86 -14.47 11.83
C LYS A 18 10.27 -14.42 12.39
N LYS A 19 11.28 -14.92 11.63
CA LYS A 19 12.68 -14.88 12.04
C LYS A 19 13.23 -13.46 11.99
N THR A 20 12.88 -12.72 10.95
CA THR A 20 13.26 -11.31 10.80
C THR A 20 12.77 -10.46 11.98
N PHE A 21 11.49 -10.53 12.30
CA PHE A 21 10.91 -9.76 13.42
C PHE A 21 11.29 -10.27 14.83
N ALA A 22 11.95 -11.40 14.94
CA ALA A 22 12.53 -11.91 16.19
C ALA A 22 14.00 -11.53 16.39
N LEU A 23 14.61 -10.79 15.47
CA LEU A 23 15.99 -10.32 15.58
C LEU A 23 16.12 -9.26 16.69
N PRO A 24 17.29 -9.14 17.35
CA PRO A 24 17.62 -7.97 18.16
C PRO A 24 17.51 -6.68 17.35
N GLU A 25 17.21 -5.56 18.01
CA GLU A 25 16.87 -4.28 17.35
C GLU A 25 17.87 -3.86 16.29
N ASP A 26 19.18 -3.88 16.60
CA ASP A 26 20.22 -3.47 15.63
C ASP A 26 20.30 -4.38 14.41
N ALA A 27 20.11 -5.69 14.60
CA ALA A 27 20.09 -6.64 13.51
C ALA A 27 18.80 -6.52 12.66
N LEU A 28 17.68 -6.27 13.33
CA LEU A 28 16.39 -6.01 12.67
C LEU A 28 16.48 -4.75 11.82
N ARG A 29 17.00 -3.64 12.35
CA ARG A 29 17.19 -2.40 11.61
C ARG A 29 18.00 -2.60 10.34
N LYS A 30 19.16 -3.26 10.44
CA LYS A 30 20.02 -3.59 9.27
C LYS A 30 19.30 -4.45 8.23
N GLU A 31 18.51 -5.42 8.67
CA GLU A 31 17.76 -6.27 7.74
C GLU A 31 16.63 -5.49 7.04
N ILE A 32 15.91 -4.61 7.75
CA ILE A 32 14.91 -3.71 7.17
C ILE A 32 15.56 -2.77 6.15
N GLU A 33 16.67 -2.12 6.49
CA GLU A 33 17.41 -1.24 5.57
C GLU A 33 17.85 -1.99 4.31
N LYS A 34 18.34 -3.24 4.46
CA LYS A 34 18.70 -4.10 3.34
C LYS A 34 17.50 -4.40 2.43
N GLN A 35 16.33 -4.71 3.01
CA GLN A 35 15.11 -4.96 2.24
C GLN A 35 14.61 -3.70 1.54
N ASN A 36 14.74 -2.53 2.16
CA ASN A 36 14.28 -1.27 1.60
C ASN A 36 15.19 -0.71 0.48
N ARG A 37 16.41 -1.24 0.27
CA ARG A 37 17.33 -0.73 -0.78
C ARG A 37 16.74 -0.68 -2.18
N HIS A 38 15.79 -1.56 -2.49
CA HIS A 38 15.15 -1.67 -3.80
C HIS A 38 13.63 -1.46 -3.74
N ARG A 39 13.14 -0.93 -2.62
CA ARG A 39 11.74 -0.63 -2.34
C ARG A 39 11.53 0.88 -2.20
N GLY A 40 10.29 1.30 -2.20
CA GLY A 40 9.90 2.69 -2.02
C GLY A 40 9.06 3.20 -3.17
N VAL A 41 9.12 4.50 -3.40
CA VAL A 41 8.35 5.17 -4.45
C VAL A 41 8.78 4.68 -5.83
N PHE A 42 7.82 4.30 -6.64
CA PHE A 42 8.04 3.92 -8.04
C PHE A 42 7.04 4.59 -8.97
N THR A 43 7.48 4.85 -10.19
CA THR A 43 6.61 5.35 -11.26
C THR A 43 6.40 4.23 -12.27
N PRO A 44 5.13 3.83 -12.54
CA PRO A 44 4.85 2.89 -13.61
C PRO A 44 5.21 3.45 -14.98
N THR A 45 5.84 2.63 -15.82
CA THR A 45 6.27 3.03 -17.18
C THR A 45 5.52 2.29 -18.29
N ASP A 46 4.70 1.31 -17.92
CA ASP A 46 3.87 0.58 -18.87
C ASP A 46 2.54 1.30 -19.18
N ARG A 47 1.85 0.85 -20.22
CA ARG A 47 0.55 1.40 -20.64
C ARG A 47 -0.63 0.48 -20.30
N LYS A 48 -0.52 -0.30 -19.22
CA LYS A 48 -1.56 -1.28 -18.83
C LYS A 48 -2.70 -0.67 -18.03
N ALA A 49 -2.54 0.59 -17.62
CA ALA A 49 -3.55 1.40 -16.93
C ALA A 49 -3.20 2.88 -17.13
N TYR A 50 -4.08 3.77 -16.75
CA TYR A 50 -3.78 5.17 -16.58
C TYR A 50 -3.19 5.40 -15.20
N TYR A 51 -2.09 6.14 -15.12
CA TYR A 51 -1.35 6.43 -13.90
C TYR A 51 -1.22 7.92 -13.68
N GLU A 52 -1.55 8.36 -12.50
CA GLU A 52 -1.35 9.72 -12.03
C GLU A 52 -0.67 9.68 -10.67
N THR A 53 0.27 10.58 -10.44
CA THR A 53 0.89 10.73 -9.12
C THR A 53 0.61 12.11 -8.58
N ILE A 54 0.03 12.18 -7.40
CA ILE A 54 -0.22 13.42 -6.66
C ILE A 54 0.63 13.47 -5.40
N THR A 55 0.79 14.65 -4.82
CA THR A 55 1.44 14.82 -3.52
C THR A 55 0.39 15.05 -2.44
N VAL A 56 0.49 14.32 -1.34
CA VAL A 56 -0.37 14.42 -0.17
C VAL A 56 0.51 14.54 1.07
N ASN A 57 0.41 15.65 1.79
CA ASN A 57 1.24 15.95 2.97
C ASN A 57 2.75 15.76 2.72
N GLY A 58 3.25 16.14 1.52
CA GLY A 58 4.65 16.00 1.15
C GLY A 58 5.05 14.62 0.60
N PHE A 59 4.16 13.63 0.63
CA PHE A 59 4.43 12.27 0.17
C PHE A 59 3.65 11.94 -1.11
N PRO A 60 4.22 11.13 -2.02
CA PRO A 60 3.53 10.77 -3.25
C PRO A 60 2.40 9.75 -3.01
N CYS A 61 1.34 9.91 -3.79
CA CYS A 61 0.24 8.95 -3.87
C CYS A 61 -0.01 8.61 -5.34
N LEU A 62 0.13 7.35 -5.71
CA LEU A 62 -0.16 6.86 -7.05
C LEU A 62 -1.66 6.59 -7.18
N ILE A 63 -2.27 7.13 -8.21
CA ILE A 63 -3.66 6.85 -8.58
C ILE A 63 -3.65 5.99 -9.84
N VAL A 64 -4.29 4.84 -9.79
CA VAL A 64 -4.40 3.90 -10.90
C VAL A 64 -5.85 3.84 -11.35
N ARG A 65 -6.06 4.05 -12.66
CA ARG A 65 -7.38 4.04 -13.31
C ARG A 65 -7.36 3.12 -14.53
N GLU A 66 -8.50 2.66 -14.97
CA GLU A 66 -8.59 1.93 -16.25
C GLU A 66 -8.33 2.84 -17.46
N ASN A 67 -8.75 4.11 -17.34
CA ASN A 67 -8.58 5.11 -18.39
C ASN A 67 -8.38 6.51 -17.76
N GLU A 68 -8.18 7.52 -18.58
CA GLU A 68 -7.94 8.90 -18.14
C GLU A 68 -9.12 9.49 -17.35
N LYS A 69 -10.36 9.11 -17.71
CA LYS A 69 -11.55 9.62 -17.04
C LYS A 69 -11.74 8.94 -15.68
N PRO A 70 -11.84 9.68 -14.59
CA PRO A 70 -12.08 9.12 -13.26
C PRO A 70 -13.37 8.29 -13.20
N SER A 71 -13.33 7.22 -12.42
CA SER A 71 -14.51 6.42 -12.11
C SER A 71 -15.40 7.14 -11.09
N LYS A 72 -16.57 6.54 -10.80
CA LYS A 72 -17.47 7.07 -9.77
C LYS A 72 -17.13 6.59 -8.36
N ARG A 73 -16.24 5.61 -8.24
CA ARG A 73 -15.87 4.95 -6.97
C ARG A 73 -14.37 4.81 -6.86
N ALA A 74 -13.87 4.82 -5.65
CA ALA A 74 -12.45 4.67 -5.40
C ALA A 74 -12.14 3.76 -4.21
N ILE A 75 -10.96 3.16 -4.26
CA ILE A 75 -10.40 2.32 -3.21
C ILE A 75 -9.09 2.94 -2.76
N LEU A 76 -8.95 3.19 -1.46
CA LEU A 76 -7.68 3.54 -0.82
C LEU A 76 -7.01 2.23 -0.39
N TYR A 77 -5.91 1.87 -1.06
CA TYR A 77 -5.21 0.62 -0.84
C TYR A 77 -3.88 0.84 -0.14
N PHE A 78 -3.64 0.10 0.94
CA PHE A 78 -2.43 0.16 1.74
C PHE A 78 -1.60 -1.11 1.61
N PHE A 79 -0.32 -0.94 1.26
CA PHE A 79 0.63 -2.05 1.24
C PHE A 79 0.96 -2.54 2.65
N GLY A 80 1.50 -3.75 2.75
CA GLY A 80 2.01 -4.32 3.99
C GLY A 80 3.49 -3.99 4.22
N GLY A 81 4.06 -4.54 5.28
CA GLY A 81 5.49 -4.37 5.58
C GLY A 81 5.77 -3.90 7.01
N GLY A 82 4.80 -4.07 7.93
CA GLY A 82 4.96 -3.68 9.34
C GLY A 82 5.13 -2.19 9.54
N MET A 83 4.77 -1.35 8.57
CA MET A 83 5.01 0.10 8.51
C MET A 83 6.51 0.48 8.51
N VAL A 84 7.41 -0.48 8.26
CA VAL A 84 8.85 -0.26 8.21
C VAL A 84 9.47 -0.74 6.89
N ILE A 85 8.79 -1.63 6.15
CA ILE A 85 9.21 -2.10 4.83
C ILE A 85 8.34 -1.43 3.78
N GLY A 86 8.97 -0.76 2.83
CA GLY A 86 8.30 -0.02 1.76
C GLY A 86 7.67 -0.92 0.69
N PRO A 87 6.83 -0.35 -0.16
CA PRO A 87 6.25 -1.04 -1.29
C PRO A 87 7.29 -1.29 -2.39
N ASP A 88 6.97 -2.18 -3.30
CA ASP A 88 7.76 -2.39 -4.50
C ASP A 88 6.87 -2.53 -5.76
N LYS A 89 7.52 -2.66 -6.93
CA LYS A 89 6.79 -2.83 -8.19
C LYS A 89 5.91 -4.08 -8.23
N GLY A 90 6.10 -5.04 -7.31
CA GLY A 90 5.24 -6.21 -7.16
C GLY A 90 3.84 -5.88 -6.64
N ASP A 91 3.64 -4.73 -6.01
CA ASP A 91 2.30 -4.25 -5.62
C ASP A 91 1.45 -3.83 -6.83
N LEU A 92 2.08 -3.36 -7.90
CA LEU A 92 1.40 -2.81 -9.06
C LEU A 92 0.44 -3.80 -9.76
N PRO A 93 0.77 -5.09 -9.97
CA PRO A 93 -0.19 -6.08 -10.49
C PRO A 93 -1.44 -6.23 -9.63
N VAL A 94 -1.31 -6.16 -8.29
CA VAL A 94 -2.43 -6.25 -7.36
C VAL A 94 -3.33 -5.04 -7.50
N ILE A 95 -2.75 -3.83 -7.51
CA ILE A 95 -3.46 -2.56 -7.64
C ILE A 95 -4.22 -2.50 -8.97
N ARG A 96 -3.57 -2.88 -10.08
CA ARG A 96 -4.21 -2.94 -11.41
C ARG A 96 -5.35 -3.96 -11.48
N LYS A 97 -5.14 -5.13 -10.86
CA LYS A 97 -6.19 -6.14 -10.80
C LYS A 97 -7.39 -5.61 -10.01
N LEU A 98 -7.14 -4.99 -8.87
CA LEU A 98 -8.18 -4.39 -8.05
C LEU A 98 -8.96 -3.32 -8.84
N CYS A 99 -8.27 -2.43 -9.54
CA CYS A 99 -8.86 -1.41 -10.41
C CYS A 99 -9.76 -2.06 -11.47
N ARG A 100 -9.24 -3.01 -12.24
CA ARG A 100 -9.97 -3.67 -13.33
C ARG A 100 -11.17 -4.48 -12.86
N GLU A 101 -11.03 -5.28 -11.79
CA GLU A 101 -12.09 -6.17 -11.32
C GLU A 101 -13.23 -5.41 -10.62
N THR A 102 -12.96 -4.22 -10.07
CA THR A 102 -13.95 -3.43 -9.35
C THR A 102 -14.49 -2.25 -10.15
N GLY A 103 -13.78 -1.82 -11.20
CA GLY A 103 -14.05 -0.58 -11.93
C GLY A 103 -13.86 0.68 -11.05
N CYS A 104 -13.11 0.57 -9.97
CA CYS A 104 -12.81 1.68 -9.06
C CYS A 104 -11.44 2.28 -9.39
N ASP A 105 -11.28 3.58 -9.20
CA ASP A 105 -9.94 4.17 -9.13
C ASP A 105 -9.24 3.66 -7.86
N VAL A 106 -7.97 3.32 -7.95
CA VAL A 106 -7.20 2.84 -6.80
C VAL A 106 -6.15 3.87 -6.42
N TRP A 107 -6.27 4.40 -5.21
CA TRP A 107 -5.30 5.29 -4.60
C TRP A 107 -4.30 4.47 -3.79
N PHE A 108 -3.03 4.61 -4.09
CA PHE A 108 -1.92 3.89 -3.48
C PHE A 108 -0.93 4.88 -2.87
N PRO A 109 -1.12 5.28 -1.61
CA PRO A 109 -0.21 6.20 -0.94
C PRO A 109 1.12 5.52 -0.62
N PHE A 110 2.21 6.16 -0.98
CA PHE A 110 3.54 5.82 -0.51
C PHE A 110 3.75 6.48 0.87
N TYR A 111 3.00 5.99 1.86
CA TYR A 111 3.01 6.59 3.19
C TYR A 111 4.38 6.49 3.86
N PRO A 112 4.76 7.48 4.71
CA PRO A 112 6.04 7.49 5.39
C PRO A 112 6.19 6.28 6.32
N LEU A 113 7.40 5.71 6.34
CA LEU A 113 7.70 4.52 7.10
C LEU A 113 8.27 4.89 8.49
N CYS A 114 7.95 4.08 9.50
CA CYS A 114 8.33 4.32 10.89
C CYS A 114 9.83 4.15 11.19
N MET A 115 10.66 3.84 10.18
CA MET A 115 12.12 3.87 10.30
C MET A 115 12.68 5.29 10.30
N GLU A 116 12.03 6.21 9.59
CA GLU A 116 12.50 7.59 9.37
C GLU A 116 11.47 8.63 9.83
N HIS A 117 10.21 8.21 10.01
CA HIS A 117 9.08 9.06 10.31
C HIS A 117 8.31 8.60 11.55
N CYS A 118 7.59 9.52 12.17
CA CYS A 118 6.66 9.18 13.25
C CYS A 118 5.38 8.56 12.67
N ILE A 119 4.80 7.61 13.37
CA ILE A 119 3.53 6.96 12.99
C ILE A 119 2.40 7.99 12.78
N THR A 120 2.44 9.10 13.47
CA THR A 120 1.47 10.20 13.31
C THR A 120 1.52 10.83 11.91
N GLU A 121 2.71 10.89 11.27
CA GLU A 121 2.84 11.37 9.91
C GLU A 121 2.22 10.40 8.89
N THR A 122 2.37 9.08 9.15
CA THR A 122 1.70 8.03 8.36
C THR A 122 0.18 8.23 8.41
N TYR A 123 -0.39 8.34 9.61
CA TYR A 123 -1.83 8.57 9.77
C TYR A 123 -2.28 9.91 9.18
N ALA A 124 -1.51 10.98 9.36
CA ALA A 124 -1.84 12.29 8.79
C ALA A 124 -1.95 12.22 7.25
N MET A 125 -1.03 11.52 6.57
CA MET A 125 -1.11 11.31 5.13
C MET A 125 -2.32 10.46 4.74
N VAL A 126 -2.57 9.36 5.46
CA VAL A 126 -3.68 8.44 5.18
C VAL A 126 -5.02 9.15 5.30
N TYR A 127 -5.24 9.89 6.39
CA TYR A 127 -6.47 10.68 6.58
C TYR A 127 -6.63 11.76 5.51
N GLU A 128 -5.56 12.42 5.11
CA GLU A 128 -5.63 13.43 4.06
C GLU A 128 -5.94 12.81 2.69
N CYS A 129 -5.39 11.62 2.37
CA CYS A 129 -5.81 10.87 1.19
C CYS A 129 -7.31 10.57 1.23
N TYR A 130 -7.80 10.03 2.35
CA TYR A 130 -9.20 9.70 2.53
C TYR A 130 -10.11 10.94 2.40
N ARG A 131 -9.73 12.07 3.02
CA ARG A 131 -10.47 13.34 2.92
C ARG A 131 -10.59 13.81 1.47
N LYS A 132 -9.48 13.83 0.73
CA LYS A 132 -9.47 14.19 -0.69
C LYS A 132 -10.34 13.24 -1.53
N MET A 133 -10.33 11.95 -1.22
CA MET A 133 -11.19 10.99 -1.91
C MET A 133 -12.67 11.23 -1.62
N ILE A 134 -13.05 11.54 -0.39
CA ILE A 134 -14.44 11.89 -0.04
C ILE A 134 -14.90 13.12 -0.83
N GLU A 135 -14.06 14.12 -0.97
CA GLU A 135 -14.37 15.33 -1.75
C GLU A 135 -14.59 15.03 -3.24
N LEU A 136 -13.78 14.12 -3.80
CA LEU A 136 -13.82 13.78 -5.22
C LEU A 136 -14.92 12.79 -5.59
N TYR A 137 -15.13 11.76 -4.76
CA TYR A 137 -16.00 10.62 -5.08
C TYR A 137 -17.27 10.59 -4.23
N GLY A 138 -17.31 11.32 -3.11
CA GLY A 138 -18.37 11.22 -2.09
C GLY A 138 -18.15 10.03 -1.16
N GLY A 139 -18.42 10.20 0.13
CA GLY A 139 -18.06 9.22 1.17
C GLY A 139 -18.65 7.81 0.98
N ARG A 140 -19.82 7.68 0.33
CA ARG A 140 -20.45 6.37 0.04
C ARG A 140 -19.75 5.60 -1.08
N ASN A 141 -18.88 6.25 -1.83
CA ASN A 141 -18.19 5.70 -3.00
C ASN A 141 -16.70 5.43 -2.74
N VAL A 142 -16.25 5.60 -1.49
CA VAL A 142 -14.88 5.35 -1.07
C VAL A 142 -14.84 4.11 -0.19
N SER A 143 -13.92 3.22 -0.48
CA SER A 143 -13.62 2.03 0.33
C SER A 143 -12.15 2.01 0.68
N THR A 144 -11.81 1.37 1.78
CA THR A 144 -10.43 1.15 2.22
C THR A 144 -10.12 -0.34 2.20
N CYS A 145 -8.92 -0.70 1.83
CA CYS A 145 -8.41 -2.06 1.99
C CYS A 145 -6.89 -2.05 2.14
N GLY A 146 -6.35 -3.12 2.68
CA GLY A 146 -4.91 -3.22 2.85
C GLY A 146 -4.46 -4.63 3.20
N PHE A 147 -3.16 -4.85 3.07
CA PHE A 147 -2.53 -6.12 3.38
C PHE A 147 -1.67 -6.00 4.64
N SER A 148 -1.74 -6.98 5.58
CA SER A 148 -0.94 -7.01 6.81
C SER A 148 -1.08 -5.70 7.62
N SER A 149 0.01 -4.97 7.89
CA SER A 149 -0.03 -3.66 8.55
C SER A 149 -0.87 -2.62 7.79
N GLY A 150 -0.94 -2.71 6.46
CA GLY A 150 -1.86 -1.90 5.66
C GLY A 150 -3.33 -2.19 5.97
N GLY A 151 -3.65 -3.42 6.40
CA GLY A 151 -4.98 -3.75 6.92
C GLY A 151 -5.33 -3.00 8.20
N ALA A 152 -4.36 -2.77 9.08
CA ALA A 152 -4.56 -1.92 10.27
C ALA A 152 -4.87 -0.47 9.88
N LEU A 153 -4.13 0.09 8.91
CA LEU A 153 -4.41 1.43 8.37
C LEU A 153 -5.78 1.54 7.70
N ALA A 154 -6.28 0.44 7.11
CA ALA A 154 -7.59 0.42 6.45
C ALA A 154 -8.76 0.38 7.45
N LEU A 155 -8.52 -0.02 8.69
CA LEU A 155 -9.55 -0.14 9.73
C LEU A 155 -9.62 1.09 10.65
N GLY A 156 -8.64 1.95 10.63
CA GLY A 156 -8.70 3.11 11.45
C GLY A 156 -7.65 3.87 11.94
#